data_5e13c2f444d23156da8c27a394a0cdf2
#
_entry.id   5e13c2f444d23156da8c27a394a0cdf2
#
_cell.length_a   1.000
_cell.length_b   1.000
_cell.length_c   1.000
_cell.angle_alpha   90.00
_cell.angle_beta   90.00
_cell.angle_gamma   90.00
#
_symmetry.space_group_name_H-M   'P 1'
#
loop_
_entity.id
_entity.type
_entity.pdbx_description
1 polymer ?
#
loop_
_entity_poly.entity_id
_entity_poly.type
_entity_poly.pdbx_seq_one_letter_code
_entity_poly.pdbx_strand_id
1 'polypeptide(L)'
;MPDRSVTVLKFGGSVLPREHDLAGAVHEIYRWVRRGQKVVAVVSALGKTTDRLLAQGYQYGAEPDPAALASLVATGEQTSAALLALALDRAGIPAQVLDATRIDLRTTGAVLDSSPKSLNADAIRAALAERPVAIVPGFIGLDDHDRTTLLGRGGSDFTALFLAQQLDAGRCRLVKDVKGLYDHDPARPGPLARRFRTLTWDDALKLDGRIVQHKAVRFARDHALPFEVGALNATEATLVGPEPAQFGPSDEAPPPPLRIALLGLGTVGLGVYRLLNDRPDAFEIVKVAVRTIRRAASEGVPAYLLTTDAAAAVRTECDVVVEAIGGLTPARELIEQALREGKHVVTANKAVIARFGEELHALAEENGVRLLYSASVGGAVPAIEAVALAAREGDTPIQSIEGVVNGTCNFILDRLAEGVALEEAVTIAQAQGFAEADPSVDLNGSDAAEKLRILTRTALGVDLPTDGILRRGIDAQTPALVQEALADNKRVRIVARVVRDGGATIATVEPRVIDASHPFAQTRNEHNRVVIARTDGSQSIVHGKGAGRWPTAEAVFADLLDLTRGPLATITDLEEEALAVK
;
A
#
# COMPACT_ATOMS: atom_id res chain seq x y z
N MET A 1 22.00 6.05 13.33
CA MET A 1 21.94 5.32 12.05
C MET A 1 20.65 5.73 11.36
N PRO A 2 20.59 5.88 10.02
CA PRO A 2 19.36 6.25 9.35
C PRO A 2 18.23 5.27 9.71
N ASP A 3 17.03 5.82 9.90
CA ASP A 3 15.83 4.99 10.10
C ASP A 3 15.43 4.38 8.74
N ARG A 4 16.06 3.23 8.45
CA ARG A 4 15.85 2.49 7.19
C ARG A 4 14.39 2.06 6.97
N SER A 5 13.54 2.17 8.00
CA SER A 5 12.12 1.84 7.90
C SER A 5 11.27 2.98 7.33
N VAL A 6 11.82 4.21 7.22
CA VAL A 6 11.08 5.38 6.72
C VAL A 6 11.49 5.72 5.29
N THR A 7 10.50 5.80 4.41
CA THR A 7 10.63 6.23 3.01
C THR A 7 9.82 7.51 2.78
N VAL A 8 10.48 8.56 2.27
CA VAL A 8 9.80 9.80 1.85
C VAL A 8 9.53 9.74 0.36
N LEU A 9 8.25 9.85 -0.03
CA LEU A 9 7.80 9.89 -1.42
C LEU A 9 7.20 11.25 -1.72
N LYS A 10 7.66 11.91 -2.78
CA LYS A 10 7.10 13.20 -3.19
C LYS A 10 6.39 13.06 -4.53
N PHE A 11 5.14 13.47 -4.58
CA PHE A 11 4.30 13.50 -5.78
C PHE A 11 4.05 14.94 -6.23
N GLY A 12 4.50 15.27 -7.45
CA GLY A 12 4.32 16.61 -8.04
C GLY A 12 3.00 16.76 -8.80
N GLY A 13 2.59 17.99 -9.08
CA GLY A 13 1.39 18.27 -9.88
C GLY A 13 1.47 17.76 -11.33
N SER A 14 2.67 17.57 -11.91
CA SER A 14 2.85 16.95 -13.23
C SER A 14 2.58 15.45 -13.20
N VAL A 15 2.80 14.79 -12.05
CA VAL A 15 2.53 13.36 -11.82
C VAL A 15 1.06 13.12 -11.48
N LEU A 16 0.44 14.08 -10.79
CA LEU A 16 -0.96 14.05 -10.36
C LEU A 16 -1.73 15.23 -10.98
N PRO A 17 -1.94 15.22 -12.32
CA PRO A 17 -2.63 16.33 -12.99
C PRO A 17 -4.12 16.42 -12.63
N ARG A 18 -4.75 15.32 -12.22
CA ARG A 18 -6.20 15.23 -11.93
C ARG A 18 -6.46 14.29 -10.75
N GLU A 19 -7.65 14.34 -10.17
CA GLU A 19 -8.03 13.52 -9.01
C GLU A 19 -7.94 12.01 -9.28
N HIS A 20 -8.28 11.52 -10.48
CA HIS A 20 -8.20 10.09 -10.77
C HIS A 20 -6.74 9.58 -10.83
N ASP A 21 -5.77 10.45 -11.08
CA ASP A 21 -4.35 10.08 -11.09
C ASP A 21 -3.82 9.76 -9.67
N LEU A 22 -4.58 10.12 -8.62
CA LEU A 22 -4.27 9.74 -7.22
C LEU A 22 -4.18 8.23 -7.02
N ALA A 23 -4.89 7.43 -7.83
CA ALA A 23 -4.78 5.97 -7.79
C ALA A 23 -3.33 5.52 -7.99
N GLY A 24 -2.58 6.15 -8.90
CA GLY A 24 -1.16 5.87 -9.10
C GLY A 24 -0.30 6.13 -7.86
N ALA A 25 -0.58 7.22 -7.12
CA ALA A 25 0.11 7.51 -5.86
C ALA A 25 -0.26 6.49 -4.77
N VAL A 26 -1.53 6.06 -4.68
CA VAL A 26 -1.97 5.01 -3.77
C VAL A 26 -1.19 3.72 -4.02
N HIS A 27 -1.08 3.28 -5.29
CA HIS A 27 -0.35 2.07 -5.64
C HIS A 27 1.14 2.16 -5.33
N GLU A 28 1.78 3.32 -5.59
CA GLU A 28 3.19 3.52 -5.26
C GLU A 28 3.41 3.52 -3.73
N ILE A 29 2.56 4.18 -2.95
CA ILE A 29 2.60 4.16 -1.49
C ILE A 29 2.39 2.73 -0.96
N TYR A 30 1.38 2.03 -1.46
CA TYR A 30 1.07 0.67 -1.03
C TYR A 30 2.21 -0.32 -1.32
N ARG A 31 2.91 -0.15 -2.42
CA ARG A 31 4.10 -0.91 -2.76
C ARG A 31 5.18 -0.86 -1.66
N TRP A 32 5.41 0.31 -1.07
CA TRP A 32 6.38 0.48 0.03
C TRP A 32 5.83 -0.04 1.35
N VAL A 33 4.55 0.18 1.63
CA VAL A 33 3.88 -0.34 2.83
C VAL A 33 3.91 -1.88 2.87
N ARG A 34 3.67 -2.55 1.72
CA ARG A 34 3.79 -4.02 1.60
C ARG A 34 5.19 -4.55 1.91
N ARG A 35 6.21 -3.72 1.85
CA ARG A 35 7.61 -4.05 2.18
C ARG A 35 8.01 -3.68 3.61
N GLY A 36 7.03 -3.39 4.45
CA GLY A 36 7.25 -3.01 5.84
C GLY A 36 7.75 -1.58 6.03
N GLN A 37 7.79 -0.76 4.95
CA GLN A 37 8.21 0.63 5.06
C GLN A 37 7.11 1.51 5.64
N LYS A 38 7.49 2.48 6.45
CA LYS A 38 6.68 3.63 6.85
C LYS A 38 6.83 4.72 5.79
N VAL A 39 5.73 5.26 5.30
CA VAL A 39 5.76 6.22 4.18
C VAL A 39 5.38 7.61 4.63
N VAL A 40 6.24 8.59 4.33
CA VAL A 40 5.87 10.01 4.37
C VAL A 40 5.61 10.47 2.94
N ALA A 41 4.33 10.66 2.61
CA ALA A 41 3.90 11.10 1.28
C ALA A 41 3.78 12.63 1.23
N VAL A 42 4.66 13.29 0.51
CA VAL A 42 4.61 14.73 0.26
C VAL A 42 3.88 15.00 -1.05
N VAL A 43 2.82 15.78 -1.02
CA VAL A 43 2.01 16.09 -2.21
C VAL A 43 2.02 17.58 -2.55
N SER A 44 2.09 17.87 -3.85
CA SER A 44 1.83 19.21 -4.39
C SER A 44 0.34 19.35 -4.72
N ALA A 45 -0.10 20.58 -4.98
CA ALA A 45 -1.41 20.82 -5.58
C ALA A 45 -1.54 20.08 -6.92
N LEU A 46 -2.75 19.58 -7.23
CA LEU A 46 -3.04 18.83 -8.45
C LEU A 46 -2.88 19.72 -9.70
N GLY A 47 -2.17 19.22 -10.69
CA GLY A 47 -2.01 19.86 -12.00
C GLY A 47 -1.52 21.31 -11.90
N LYS A 48 -2.30 22.23 -12.44
CA LYS A 48 -2.02 23.67 -12.47
C LYS A 48 -2.77 24.47 -11.39
N THR A 49 -3.19 23.83 -10.30
CA THR A 49 -4.00 24.50 -9.25
C THR A 49 -3.23 25.63 -8.59
N THR A 50 -1.95 25.49 -8.30
CA THR A 50 -1.10 26.56 -7.74
C THR A 50 -1.09 27.80 -8.63
N ASP A 51 -0.87 27.63 -9.95
CA ASP A 51 -0.88 28.75 -10.92
C ASP A 51 -2.26 29.43 -10.96
N ARG A 52 -3.34 28.64 -10.93
CA ARG A 52 -4.72 29.16 -10.92
C ARG A 52 -5.02 29.98 -9.67
N LEU A 53 -4.61 29.51 -8.49
CA LEU A 53 -4.82 30.19 -7.22
C LEU A 53 -3.99 31.47 -7.13
N LEU A 54 -2.75 31.47 -7.62
CA LEU A 54 -1.93 32.68 -7.75
C LEU A 54 -2.62 33.70 -8.65
N ALA A 55 -3.03 33.30 -9.86
CA ALA A 55 -3.75 34.16 -10.79
C ALA A 55 -5.04 34.73 -10.18
N GLN A 56 -5.77 33.94 -9.42
CA GLN A 56 -6.97 34.38 -8.70
C GLN A 56 -6.62 35.43 -7.63
N GLY A 57 -5.57 35.23 -6.84
CA GLY A 57 -5.13 36.19 -5.83
C GLY A 57 -4.74 37.54 -6.44
N TYR A 58 -4.02 37.53 -7.58
CA TYR A 58 -3.62 38.77 -8.28
C TYR A 58 -4.80 39.53 -8.94
N GLN A 59 -5.99 38.94 -9.04
CA GLN A 59 -7.20 39.66 -9.48
C GLN A 59 -7.67 40.70 -8.45
N TYR A 60 -7.29 40.55 -7.17
CA TYR A 60 -7.66 41.50 -6.11
C TYR A 60 -6.69 42.71 -6.00
N GLY A 61 -5.58 42.71 -6.77
CA GLY A 61 -4.63 43.79 -6.82
C GLY A 61 -3.29 43.37 -7.40
N ALA A 62 -2.52 44.32 -7.93
CA ALA A 62 -1.19 44.03 -8.48
C ALA A 62 -0.19 43.55 -7.39
N GLU A 63 -0.38 44.03 -6.16
CA GLU A 63 0.42 43.67 -4.98
C GLU A 63 -0.50 43.25 -3.84
N PRO A 64 -1.08 42.02 -3.89
CA PRO A 64 -1.91 41.52 -2.80
C PRO A 64 -1.06 41.29 -1.55
N ASP A 65 -1.71 41.31 -0.37
CA ASP A 65 -1.03 40.97 0.89
C ASP A 65 -0.40 39.56 0.78
N PRO A 66 0.93 39.47 0.99
CA PRO A 66 1.63 38.20 0.79
C PRO A 66 1.14 37.07 1.71
N ALA A 67 0.67 37.37 2.94
CA ALA A 67 0.19 36.33 3.87
C ALA A 67 -1.20 35.81 3.45
N ALA A 68 -2.08 36.73 2.97
CA ALA A 68 -3.36 36.33 2.41
C ALA A 68 -3.19 35.49 1.13
N LEU A 69 -2.26 35.90 0.24
CA LEU A 69 -1.94 35.16 -0.98
C LEU A 69 -1.36 33.77 -0.65
N ALA A 70 -0.43 33.67 0.32
CA ALA A 70 0.13 32.41 0.77
C ALA A 70 -0.94 31.48 1.32
N SER A 71 -1.86 32.00 2.13
CA SER A 71 -2.99 31.24 2.68
C SER A 71 -3.93 30.72 1.58
N LEU A 72 -4.22 31.54 0.56
CA LEU A 72 -5.03 31.11 -0.59
C LEU A 72 -4.33 29.98 -1.36
N VAL A 73 -3.07 30.14 -1.69
CA VAL A 73 -2.31 29.17 -2.49
C VAL A 73 -2.14 27.86 -1.73
N ALA A 74 -1.91 27.89 -0.42
CA ALA A 74 -1.76 26.71 0.43
C ALA A 74 -2.98 25.75 0.39
N THR A 75 -4.18 26.27 0.10
CA THR A 75 -5.40 25.44 -0.02
C THR A 75 -5.28 24.38 -1.11
N GLY A 76 -4.48 24.59 -2.14
CA GLY A 76 -4.25 23.62 -3.21
C GLY A 76 -3.57 22.34 -2.73
N GLU A 77 -2.49 22.48 -1.97
CA GLU A 77 -1.74 21.36 -1.38
C GLU A 77 -2.55 20.67 -0.27
N GLN A 78 -3.26 21.42 0.55
CA GLN A 78 -4.14 20.89 1.59
C GLN A 78 -5.26 20.04 0.98
N THR A 79 -5.87 20.50 -0.11
CA THR A 79 -6.88 19.74 -0.86
C THR A 79 -6.31 18.42 -1.40
N SER A 80 -5.14 18.46 -2.01
CA SER A 80 -4.47 17.26 -2.55
C SER A 80 -4.16 16.25 -1.46
N ALA A 81 -3.69 16.69 -0.30
CA ALA A 81 -3.39 15.82 0.84
C ALA A 81 -4.67 15.16 1.40
N ALA A 82 -5.76 15.90 1.51
CA ALA A 82 -7.04 15.36 1.95
C ALA A 82 -7.62 14.34 0.96
N LEU A 83 -7.55 14.63 -0.34
CA LEU A 83 -8.00 13.71 -1.39
C LEU A 83 -7.16 12.43 -1.42
N LEU A 84 -5.83 12.51 -1.27
CA LEU A 84 -4.98 11.33 -1.17
C LEU A 84 -5.31 10.50 0.07
N ALA A 85 -5.60 11.13 1.22
CA ALA A 85 -6.03 10.42 2.42
C ALA A 85 -7.33 9.63 2.21
N LEU A 86 -8.32 10.23 1.53
CA LEU A 86 -9.58 9.57 1.16
C LEU A 86 -9.35 8.41 0.17
N ALA A 87 -8.45 8.58 -0.79
CA ALA A 87 -8.10 7.53 -1.74
C ALA A 87 -7.41 6.34 -1.05
N LEU A 88 -6.49 6.60 -0.12
CA LEU A 88 -5.84 5.56 0.70
C LEU A 88 -6.85 4.85 1.63
N ASP A 89 -7.76 5.60 2.26
CA ASP A 89 -8.83 5.00 3.08
C ASP A 89 -9.74 4.08 2.26
N ARG A 90 -10.12 4.51 1.03
CA ARG A 90 -10.88 3.65 0.10
C ARG A 90 -10.12 2.38 -0.25
N ALA A 91 -8.82 2.47 -0.46
CA ALA A 91 -7.93 1.34 -0.72
C ALA A 91 -7.70 0.45 0.52
N GLY A 92 -8.09 0.91 1.72
CA GLY A 92 -7.92 0.19 2.97
C GLY A 92 -6.58 0.40 3.65
N ILE A 93 -5.80 1.38 3.21
CA ILE A 93 -4.47 1.71 3.72
C ILE A 93 -4.58 2.83 4.75
N PRO A 94 -4.29 2.60 6.03
CA PRO A 94 -4.38 3.62 7.07
C PRO A 94 -3.38 4.75 6.84
N ALA A 95 -3.89 5.98 6.77
CA ALA A 95 -3.07 7.17 6.57
C ALA A 95 -3.51 8.31 7.49
N GLN A 96 -2.62 9.27 7.74
CA GLN A 96 -2.91 10.48 8.50
C GLN A 96 -2.34 11.71 7.79
N VAL A 97 -3.18 12.75 7.64
CA VAL A 97 -2.71 14.06 7.14
C VAL A 97 -2.06 14.83 8.28
N LEU A 98 -0.87 15.33 8.04
CA LEU A 98 -0.09 16.16 8.94
C LEU A 98 0.22 17.48 8.24
N ASP A 99 -0.55 18.52 8.53
CA ASP A 99 -0.30 19.87 8.02
C ASP A 99 0.90 20.53 8.70
N ALA A 100 1.32 21.69 8.17
CA ALA A 100 2.47 22.43 8.69
C ALA A 100 2.33 22.79 10.18
N THR A 101 1.11 23.01 10.68
CA THR A 101 0.84 23.32 12.08
C THR A 101 1.08 22.10 12.97
N ARG A 102 0.60 20.92 12.56
CA ARG A 102 0.76 19.67 13.32
C ARG A 102 2.20 19.23 13.49
N ILE A 103 3.02 19.48 12.46
CA ILE A 103 4.45 19.13 12.47
C ILE A 103 5.34 20.32 12.81
N ASP A 104 4.77 21.47 13.16
CA ASP A 104 5.48 22.71 13.49
C ASP A 104 6.58 23.05 12.46
N LEU A 105 6.23 22.99 11.16
CA LEU A 105 7.17 23.26 10.07
C LEU A 105 7.46 24.76 9.99
N ARG A 106 8.54 25.19 10.62
CA ARG A 106 8.99 26.58 10.66
C ARG A 106 9.84 26.96 9.47
N THR A 107 9.69 28.20 9.01
CA THR A 107 10.41 28.74 7.86
C THR A 107 11.07 30.07 8.20
N THR A 108 11.99 30.48 7.33
CA THR A 108 12.65 31.79 7.37
C THR A 108 12.73 32.38 5.96
N GLY A 109 12.74 33.68 5.85
CA GLY A 109 12.81 34.41 4.57
C GLY A 109 11.49 35.09 4.18
N ALA A 110 11.32 35.37 2.90
CA ALA A 110 10.12 36.03 2.40
C ALA A 110 8.89 35.09 2.44
N VAL A 111 7.71 35.64 2.73
CA VAL A 111 6.46 34.85 2.88
C VAL A 111 6.17 33.97 1.67
N LEU A 112 6.44 34.41 0.45
CA LEU A 112 6.17 33.68 -0.80
C LEU A 112 7.38 32.92 -1.34
N ASP A 113 8.57 33.06 -0.73
CA ASP A 113 9.79 32.30 -1.08
C ASP A 113 10.66 32.09 0.16
N SER A 114 10.14 31.30 1.08
CA SER A 114 10.80 30.97 2.35
C SER A 114 11.67 29.70 2.23
N SER A 115 12.41 29.42 3.28
CA SER A 115 13.18 28.18 3.42
C SER A 115 12.81 27.49 4.73
N PRO A 116 12.68 26.16 4.77
CA PRO A 116 12.39 25.44 6.00
C PRO A 116 13.56 25.59 6.98
N LYS A 117 13.24 25.75 8.27
CA LYS A 117 14.17 26.00 9.37
C LYS A 117 14.19 24.88 10.39
N SER A 118 13.01 24.44 10.80
CA SER A 118 12.84 23.37 11.78
C SER A 118 11.45 22.71 11.66
N LEU A 119 11.31 21.52 12.22
CA LEU A 119 10.03 20.86 12.39
C LEU A 119 10.03 19.94 13.63
N ASN A 120 8.85 19.52 14.06
CA ASN A 120 8.68 18.50 15.09
C ASN A 120 8.67 17.10 14.45
N ALA A 121 9.86 16.49 14.33
CA ALA A 121 10.00 15.14 13.78
C ALA A 121 9.28 14.06 14.61
N ASP A 122 9.18 14.26 15.94
CA ASP A 122 8.54 13.29 16.83
C ASP A 122 7.03 13.20 16.60
N ALA A 123 6.37 14.29 16.19
CA ALA A 123 4.97 14.27 15.78
C ALA A 123 4.76 13.35 14.55
N ILE A 124 5.70 13.36 13.60
CA ILE A 124 5.64 12.48 12.42
C ILE A 124 5.92 11.04 12.83
N ARG A 125 6.93 10.79 13.66
CA ARG A 125 7.25 9.43 14.17
C ARG A 125 6.08 8.85 14.96
N ALA A 126 5.42 9.65 15.81
CA ALA A 126 4.23 9.23 16.55
C ALA A 126 3.09 8.83 15.61
N ALA A 127 2.83 9.63 14.57
CA ALA A 127 1.81 9.30 13.56
C ALA A 127 2.15 8.01 12.79
N LEU A 128 3.42 7.82 12.43
CA LEU A 128 3.90 6.61 11.74
C LEU A 128 3.92 5.36 12.65
N ALA A 129 3.97 5.53 13.96
CA ALA A 129 3.81 4.42 14.91
C ALA A 129 2.36 3.89 14.91
N GLU A 130 1.38 4.78 14.70
CA GLU A 130 -0.04 4.42 14.67
C GLU A 130 -0.50 3.95 13.29
N ARG A 131 0.01 4.57 12.20
CA ARG A 131 -0.41 4.33 10.82
C ARG A 131 0.79 4.23 9.88
N PRO A 132 0.78 3.35 8.87
CA PRO A 132 1.93 3.18 7.99
C PRO A 132 2.21 4.40 7.10
N VAL A 133 1.26 5.33 6.95
CA VAL A 133 1.39 6.47 6.03
C VAL A 133 1.08 7.79 6.73
N ALA A 134 2.01 8.74 6.63
CA ALA A 134 1.81 10.16 6.95
C ALA A 134 1.79 10.97 5.65
N ILE A 135 0.77 11.81 5.44
CA ILE A 135 0.64 12.65 4.26
C ILE A 135 0.92 14.09 4.67
N VAL A 136 1.89 14.72 4.02
CA VAL A 136 2.28 16.11 4.28
C VAL A 136 2.00 16.97 3.05
N PRO A 137 1.19 18.04 3.17
CA PRO A 137 1.11 19.07 2.13
C PRO A 137 2.49 19.68 1.94
N GLY A 138 3.06 19.57 0.74
CA GLY A 138 4.35 20.18 0.43
C GLY A 138 4.25 21.69 0.24
N PHE A 139 5.38 22.38 0.01
CA PHE A 139 5.40 23.80 -0.36
C PHE A 139 4.99 24.80 0.73
N ILE A 140 4.39 24.34 1.84
CA ILE A 140 3.80 25.17 2.90
C ILE A 140 4.66 25.10 4.15
N GLY A 141 4.82 26.23 4.85
CA GLY A 141 5.37 26.29 6.20
C GLY A 141 4.74 27.44 7.00
N LEU A 142 5.29 27.72 8.17
CA LEU A 142 4.86 28.75 9.10
C LEU A 142 6.03 29.69 9.43
N ASP A 143 5.80 30.99 9.48
CA ASP A 143 6.77 31.91 10.04
C ASP A 143 6.76 31.91 11.60
N ASP A 144 7.61 32.73 12.21
CA ASP A 144 7.71 32.87 13.66
C ASP A 144 6.43 33.48 14.31
N HIS A 145 5.44 33.91 13.50
CA HIS A 145 4.13 34.44 13.92
C HIS A 145 2.96 33.52 13.55
N ASP A 146 3.22 32.26 13.25
CA ASP A 146 2.23 31.25 12.83
C ASP A 146 1.51 31.60 11.52
N ARG A 147 2.02 32.53 10.71
CA ARG A 147 1.44 32.86 9.40
C ARG A 147 1.94 31.88 8.36
N THR A 148 1.05 31.49 7.45
CA THR A 148 1.39 30.62 6.33
C THR A 148 2.45 31.26 5.42
N THR A 149 3.47 30.48 5.08
CA THR A 149 4.51 30.84 4.12
C THR A 149 4.59 29.80 3.01
N LEU A 150 5.14 30.20 1.86
CA LEU A 150 5.38 29.32 0.72
C LEU A 150 6.89 29.17 0.47
N LEU A 151 7.32 27.97 0.11
CA LEU A 151 8.75 27.67 -0.11
C LEU A 151 9.26 28.06 -1.51
N GLY A 152 8.46 28.76 -2.30
CA GLY A 152 8.83 29.18 -3.64
C GLY A 152 8.87 28.01 -4.65
N ARG A 153 9.40 28.27 -5.85
CA ARG A 153 9.44 27.28 -6.93
C ARG A 153 10.24 26.03 -6.51
N GLY A 154 9.66 24.84 -6.71
CA GLY A 154 10.24 23.56 -6.28
C GLY A 154 10.10 23.29 -4.77
N GLY A 155 9.27 24.07 -4.08
CA GLY A 155 9.11 24.00 -2.63
C GLY A 155 8.65 22.63 -2.12
N SER A 156 7.82 21.88 -2.86
CA SER A 156 7.43 20.53 -2.42
C SER A 156 8.57 19.52 -2.51
N ASP A 157 9.49 19.64 -3.49
CA ASP A 157 10.73 18.84 -3.52
C ASP A 157 11.61 19.19 -2.31
N PHE A 158 11.68 20.50 -2.00
CA PHE A 158 12.40 20.97 -0.82
C PHE A 158 11.78 20.45 0.48
N THR A 159 10.44 20.48 0.62
CA THR A 159 9.74 19.87 1.76
C THR A 159 10.14 18.40 1.92
N ALA A 160 10.14 17.62 0.84
CA ALA A 160 10.46 16.20 0.89
C ALA A 160 11.90 15.93 1.35
N LEU A 161 12.87 16.67 0.80
CA LEU A 161 14.28 16.53 1.19
C LEU A 161 14.51 16.99 2.64
N PHE A 162 13.84 18.07 3.08
CA PHE A 162 13.92 18.54 4.44
C PHE A 162 13.35 17.52 5.43
N LEU A 163 12.16 16.95 5.13
CA LEU A 163 11.57 15.87 5.93
C LEU A 163 12.47 14.64 5.98
N ALA A 164 13.05 14.23 4.85
CA ALA A 164 13.95 13.09 4.81
C ALA A 164 15.18 13.30 5.71
N GLN A 165 15.76 14.50 5.69
CA GLN A 165 16.90 14.85 6.54
C GLN A 165 16.51 14.88 8.02
N GLN A 166 15.38 15.51 8.40
CA GLN A 166 14.94 15.63 9.79
C GLN A 166 14.50 14.30 10.41
N LEU A 167 14.00 13.37 9.59
CA LEU A 167 13.60 12.02 10.00
C LEU A 167 14.75 11.02 9.97
N ASP A 168 15.89 11.40 9.39
CA ASP A 168 16.98 10.48 9.06
C ASP A 168 16.47 9.28 8.23
N ALA A 169 15.63 9.59 7.23
CA ALA A 169 14.92 8.60 6.45
C ALA A 169 15.87 7.74 5.62
N GLY A 170 15.62 6.43 5.53
CA GLY A 170 16.42 5.52 4.75
C GLY A 170 16.35 5.80 3.24
N ARG A 171 15.30 6.48 2.77
CA ARG A 171 15.09 6.80 1.35
C ARG A 171 14.28 8.09 1.16
N CYS A 172 14.66 8.86 0.14
CA CYS A 172 13.84 9.97 -0.37
C CYS A 172 13.72 9.85 -1.88
N ARG A 173 12.49 9.69 -2.39
CA ARG A 173 12.21 9.58 -3.83
C ARG A 173 11.30 10.70 -4.30
N LEU A 174 11.81 11.49 -5.23
CA LEU A 174 11.06 12.52 -5.95
C LEU A 174 10.42 11.87 -7.18
N VAL A 175 9.13 11.58 -7.08
CA VAL A 175 8.35 10.98 -8.18
C VAL A 175 8.02 12.07 -9.19
N LYS A 176 8.40 11.85 -10.45
CA LYS A 176 8.28 12.79 -11.57
C LYS A 176 7.57 12.11 -12.75
N ASP A 177 7.29 12.88 -13.78
CA ASP A 177 6.78 12.42 -15.08
C ASP A 177 7.86 11.88 -16.02
N VAL A 178 9.09 11.76 -15.53
CA VAL A 178 10.26 11.21 -16.23
C VAL A 178 10.93 10.13 -15.39
N LYS A 179 11.56 9.14 -16.04
CA LYS A 179 12.21 7.99 -15.37
C LYS A 179 13.47 8.34 -14.57
N GLY A 180 13.96 9.59 -14.69
CA GLY A 180 15.17 10.03 -14.00
C GLY A 180 15.71 11.36 -14.55
N LEU A 181 16.97 11.61 -14.30
CA LEU A 181 17.72 12.74 -14.88
C LEU A 181 18.47 12.25 -16.12
N TYR A 182 18.55 13.10 -17.16
CA TYR A 182 19.13 12.80 -18.46
C TYR A 182 20.23 13.79 -18.81
N ASP A 183 21.14 13.41 -19.68
CA ASP A 183 22.21 14.27 -20.19
C ASP A 183 21.67 15.42 -21.06
N HIS A 184 20.49 15.26 -21.64
CA HIS A 184 19.73 16.29 -22.32
C HIS A 184 18.23 15.96 -22.32
N ASP A 185 17.39 16.90 -22.76
CA ASP A 185 15.94 16.76 -22.72
C ASP A 185 15.49 15.66 -23.72
N PRO A 186 14.92 14.52 -23.25
CA PRO A 186 14.50 13.42 -24.11
C PRO A 186 13.36 13.80 -25.07
N ALA A 187 12.63 14.88 -24.81
CA ALA A 187 11.55 15.37 -25.69
C ALA A 187 12.08 16.20 -26.87
N ARG A 188 13.37 16.56 -26.89
CA ARG A 188 13.95 17.32 -28.01
C ARG A 188 14.40 16.41 -29.14
N PRO A 189 14.19 16.79 -30.41
CA PRO A 189 14.78 16.08 -31.54
C PRO A 189 16.31 16.05 -31.44
N GLY A 190 16.91 14.89 -31.65
CA GLY A 190 18.37 14.75 -31.58
C GLY A 190 18.80 13.31 -31.27
N PRO A 191 20.04 13.11 -30.79
CA PRO A 191 20.49 11.82 -30.28
C PRO A 191 19.59 11.33 -29.14
N LEU A 192 19.56 10.01 -28.90
CA LEU A 192 18.83 9.45 -27.76
C LEU A 192 19.43 9.97 -26.45
N ALA A 193 18.58 10.61 -25.64
CA ALA A 193 18.97 11.06 -24.30
C ALA A 193 19.29 9.84 -23.42
N ARG A 194 20.40 9.93 -22.71
CA ARG A 194 20.86 8.86 -21.81
C ARG A 194 20.50 9.22 -20.39
N ARG A 195 19.80 8.32 -19.71
CA ARG A 195 19.42 8.48 -18.31
C ARG A 195 20.64 8.18 -17.41
N PHE A 196 20.89 9.05 -16.43
CA PHE A 196 21.86 8.75 -15.39
C PHE A 196 21.31 7.69 -14.42
N ARG A 197 22.14 6.69 -14.09
CA ARG A 197 21.90 5.77 -12.97
C ARG A 197 22.30 6.45 -11.67
N THR A 198 23.50 7.04 -11.62
CA THR A 198 24.01 7.84 -10.50
C THR A 198 24.46 9.18 -11.00
N LEU A 199 24.42 10.20 -10.14
CA LEU A 199 24.84 11.57 -10.45
C LEU A 199 25.27 12.27 -9.17
N THR A 200 26.40 12.99 -9.18
CA THR A 200 26.78 13.81 -8.02
C THR A 200 25.82 14.99 -7.87
N TRP A 201 25.69 15.52 -6.64
CA TRP A 201 24.93 16.75 -6.42
C TRP A 201 25.45 17.90 -7.27
N ASP A 202 26.77 18.02 -7.42
CA ASP A 202 27.39 19.11 -8.22
C ASP A 202 27.11 18.94 -9.71
N ASP A 203 27.06 17.72 -10.24
CA ASP A 203 26.66 17.48 -11.61
C ASP A 203 25.16 17.71 -11.81
N ALA A 204 24.32 17.35 -10.84
CA ALA A 204 22.89 17.64 -10.86
C ALA A 204 22.61 19.17 -10.88
N LEU A 205 23.45 19.98 -10.22
CA LEU A 205 23.38 21.44 -10.25
C LEU A 205 23.77 22.05 -11.61
N LYS A 206 24.46 21.31 -12.48
CA LYS A 206 24.81 21.74 -13.85
C LYS A 206 23.65 21.51 -14.85
N LEU A 207 22.68 20.67 -14.49
CA LEU A 207 21.47 20.47 -15.30
C LEU A 207 20.57 21.71 -15.22
N ASP A 208 19.60 21.83 -16.13
CA ASP A 208 18.78 23.05 -16.29
C ASP A 208 17.82 23.37 -15.12
N GLY A 209 17.75 22.52 -14.10
CA GLY A 209 16.92 22.71 -12.90
C GLY A 209 15.41 22.56 -13.12
N ARG A 210 14.97 22.09 -14.29
CA ARG A 210 13.52 21.93 -14.60
C ARG A 210 12.90 20.76 -13.87
N ILE A 211 13.62 19.65 -13.75
CA ILE A 211 13.13 18.42 -13.10
C ILE A 211 13.22 18.55 -11.58
N VAL A 212 14.38 18.98 -11.06
CA VAL A 212 14.59 19.28 -9.64
C VAL A 212 15.23 20.66 -9.53
N GLN A 213 14.61 21.55 -8.76
CA GLN A 213 15.11 22.93 -8.60
C GLN A 213 16.44 22.96 -7.85
N HIS A 214 17.34 23.83 -8.27
CA HIS A 214 18.69 23.95 -7.70
C HIS A 214 18.69 24.23 -6.19
N LYS A 215 17.67 24.96 -5.66
CA LYS A 215 17.52 25.22 -4.21
C LYS A 215 17.42 23.90 -3.42
N ALA A 216 16.64 22.95 -3.91
CA ALA A 216 16.47 21.63 -3.30
C ALA A 216 17.75 20.77 -3.41
N VAL A 217 18.42 20.79 -4.58
CA VAL A 217 19.67 20.05 -4.78
C VAL A 217 20.81 20.59 -3.91
N ARG A 218 20.93 21.94 -3.76
CA ARG A 218 21.91 22.54 -2.84
C ARG A 218 21.69 22.10 -1.41
N PHE A 219 20.44 22.13 -0.94
CA PHE A 219 20.11 21.64 0.39
C PHE A 219 20.56 20.18 0.58
N ALA A 220 20.24 19.30 -0.37
CA ALA A 220 20.63 17.90 -0.30
C ALA A 220 22.15 17.71 -0.25
N ARG A 221 22.90 18.47 -1.07
CA ARG A 221 24.36 18.49 -1.08
C ARG A 221 24.94 18.96 0.26
N ASP A 222 24.45 20.09 0.77
CA ASP A 222 24.97 20.72 1.99
C ASP A 222 24.73 19.84 3.24
N HIS A 223 23.76 18.90 3.16
CA HIS A 223 23.45 17.93 4.22
C HIS A 223 23.89 16.49 3.88
N ALA A 224 24.65 16.30 2.78
CA ALA A 224 25.07 14.99 2.30
C ALA A 224 23.89 13.98 2.21
N LEU A 225 22.71 14.43 1.77
CA LEU A 225 21.48 13.68 1.68
C LEU A 225 21.31 13.08 0.27
N PRO A 226 21.43 11.78 0.07
CA PRO A 226 21.11 11.14 -1.20
C PRO A 226 19.59 11.16 -1.45
N PHE A 227 19.21 11.28 -2.71
CA PHE A 227 17.80 11.19 -3.11
C PHE A 227 17.64 10.59 -4.52
N GLU A 228 16.50 10.01 -4.78
CA GLU A 228 16.15 9.42 -6.06
C GLU A 228 15.21 10.33 -6.86
N VAL A 229 15.39 10.31 -8.19
CA VAL A 229 14.45 10.91 -9.14
C VAL A 229 13.98 9.81 -10.08
N GLY A 230 12.68 9.58 -10.13
CA GLY A 230 12.12 8.51 -10.96
C GLY A 230 10.65 8.72 -11.29
N ALA A 231 10.14 7.97 -12.27
CA ALA A 231 8.74 8.04 -12.64
C ALA A 231 7.85 7.24 -11.67
N LEU A 232 6.57 7.61 -11.68
CA LEU A 232 5.53 6.80 -11.06
C LEU A 232 5.54 5.40 -11.70
N ASN A 233 5.45 4.39 -10.89
CA ASN A 233 5.45 2.98 -11.30
C ASN A 233 6.76 2.44 -11.92
N ALA A 234 7.82 3.24 -12.05
CA ALA A 234 9.12 2.76 -12.51
C ALA A 234 9.92 2.11 -11.38
N THR A 235 10.63 1.02 -11.69
CA THR A 235 11.66 0.45 -10.81
C THR A 235 12.91 1.29 -10.85
N GLU A 236 13.24 1.82 -12.01
CA GLU A 236 14.41 2.62 -12.28
C GLU A 236 14.29 4.05 -11.75
N ALA A 237 15.42 4.62 -11.37
CA ALA A 237 15.54 6.00 -10.94
C ALA A 237 16.97 6.50 -11.20
N THR A 238 17.18 7.80 -11.13
CA THR A 238 18.52 8.38 -10.97
C THR A 238 18.77 8.61 -9.49
N LEU A 239 19.83 8.03 -8.93
CA LEU A 239 20.30 8.34 -7.60
C LEU A 239 21.22 9.57 -7.66
N VAL A 240 20.84 10.63 -6.97
CA VAL A 240 21.68 11.84 -6.78
C VAL A 240 22.31 11.74 -5.40
N GLY A 241 23.64 11.68 -5.37
CA GLY A 241 24.35 11.40 -4.13
C GLY A 241 25.86 11.63 -4.24
N PRO A 242 26.67 10.90 -3.44
CA PRO A 242 28.13 11.02 -3.49
C PRO A 242 28.77 10.30 -4.69
N GLU A 243 28.05 9.38 -5.32
CA GLU A 243 28.59 8.52 -6.36
C GLU A 243 28.80 9.27 -7.68
N PRO A 244 29.92 8.98 -8.41
CA PRO A 244 30.20 9.59 -9.71
C PRO A 244 29.07 9.37 -10.71
N ALA A 245 29.00 10.26 -11.71
CA ALA A 245 28.02 10.17 -12.78
C ALA A 245 28.23 8.88 -13.60
N GLN A 246 27.18 8.06 -13.67
CA GLN A 246 27.11 6.85 -14.48
C GLN A 246 25.79 6.82 -15.25
N PHE A 247 25.85 6.40 -16.51
CA PHE A 247 24.62 6.18 -17.29
C PHE A 247 24.03 4.81 -16.95
N GLY A 248 22.72 4.75 -16.89
CA GLY A 248 21.96 3.51 -16.82
C GLY A 248 21.89 2.81 -18.19
N PRO A 249 21.26 1.64 -18.25
CA PRO A 249 20.91 1.03 -19.52
C PRO A 249 20.06 1.98 -20.35
N SER A 250 20.09 1.84 -21.67
CA SER A 250 19.22 2.60 -22.56
C SER A 250 17.77 2.39 -22.17
N ASP A 251 16.96 3.45 -22.18
CA ASP A 251 15.54 3.30 -21.98
C ASP A 251 14.97 2.46 -23.12
N GLU A 252 14.67 1.21 -22.84
CA GLU A 252 13.97 0.33 -23.74
C GLU A 252 12.53 0.79 -23.90
N ALA A 253 11.92 0.43 -25.03
CA ALA A 253 10.47 0.58 -25.19
C ALA A 253 9.75 -0.10 -24.02
N PRO A 254 8.70 0.50 -23.47
CA PRO A 254 7.95 -0.13 -22.39
C PRO A 254 7.54 -1.56 -22.83
N PRO A 255 7.60 -2.55 -21.93
CA PRO A 255 7.13 -3.88 -22.24
C PRO A 255 5.65 -3.82 -22.68
N PRO A 256 5.20 -4.75 -23.51
CA PRO A 256 3.78 -4.81 -23.88
C PRO A 256 2.92 -5.00 -22.61
N PRO A 257 1.66 -4.51 -22.61
CA PRO A 257 0.76 -4.73 -21.50
C PRO A 257 0.59 -6.22 -21.20
N LEU A 258 0.54 -6.59 -19.91
CA LEU A 258 0.21 -7.96 -19.51
C LEU A 258 -1.23 -8.30 -19.90
N ARG A 259 -1.42 -9.40 -20.62
CA ARG A 259 -2.73 -9.90 -21.06
C ARG A 259 -3.37 -10.72 -19.95
N ILE A 260 -4.57 -10.31 -19.54
CA ILE A 260 -5.25 -10.84 -18.35
C ILE A 260 -6.56 -11.51 -18.72
N ALA A 261 -6.74 -12.76 -18.27
CA ALA A 261 -8.04 -13.40 -18.18
C ALA A 261 -8.59 -13.26 -16.76
N LEU A 262 -9.74 -12.60 -16.59
CA LEU A 262 -10.38 -12.37 -15.30
C LEU A 262 -11.51 -13.39 -15.07
N LEU A 263 -11.41 -14.20 -14.04
CA LEU A 263 -12.40 -15.20 -13.65
C LEU A 263 -13.24 -14.67 -12.48
N GLY A 264 -14.48 -14.32 -12.78
CA GLY A 264 -15.43 -13.74 -11.81
C GLY A 264 -15.51 -12.22 -11.87
N LEU A 265 -16.72 -11.70 -11.92
CA LEU A 265 -17.03 -10.25 -11.89
C LEU A 265 -18.00 -9.94 -10.74
N GLY A 266 -17.73 -10.55 -9.57
CA GLY A 266 -18.41 -10.24 -8.31
C GLY A 266 -17.89 -8.93 -7.71
N THR A 267 -18.06 -8.76 -6.41
CA THR A 267 -17.63 -7.55 -5.69
C THR A 267 -16.15 -7.24 -5.92
N VAL A 268 -15.28 -8.22 -5.73
CA VAL A 268 -13.81 -8.08 -5.91
C VAL A 268 -13.46 -7.97 -7.39
N GLY A 269 -13.90 -8.92 -8.22
CA GLY A 269 -13.55 -8.94 -9.64
C GLY A 269 -13.97 -7.67 -10.39
N LEU A 270 -15.11 -7.05 -10.03
CA LEU A 270 -15.50 -5.77 -10.60
C LEU A 270 -14.56 -4.63 -10.17
N GLY A 271 -14.09 -4.66 -8.91
CA GLY A 271 -13.06 -3.72 -8.44
C GLY A 271 -11.77 -3.86 -9.24
N VAL A 272 -11.28 -5.10 -9.41
CA VAL A 272 -10.08 -5.41 -10.21
C VAL A 272 -10.26 -4.97 -11.66
N TYR A 273 -11.41 -5.29 -12.28
CA TYR A 273 -11.72 -4.87 -13.66
C TYR A 273 -11.57 -3.36 -13.84
N ARG A 274 -12.09 -2.56 -12.89
CA ARG A 274 -12.01 -1.09 -12.93
C ARG A 274 -10.56 -0.60 -12.81
N LEU A 275 -9.79 -1.14 -11.86
CA LEU A 275 -8.37 -0.77 -11.67
C LEU A 275 -7.52 -1.11 -12.90
N LEU A 276 -7.78 -2.25 -13.55
CA LEU A 276 -7.09 -2.63 -14.79
C LEU A 276 -7.41 -1.69 -15.95
N ASN A 277 -8.69 -1.33 -16.10
CA ASN A 277 -9.13 -0.39 -17.14
C ASN A 277 -8.54 1.02 -16.98
N ASP A 278 -8.20 1.43 -15.75
CA ASP A 278 -7.53 2.71 -15.51
C ASP A 278 -6.05 2.69 -15.93
N ARG A 279 -5.50 1.50 -16.27
CA ARG A 279 -4.10 1.29 -16.62
C ARG A 279 -3.90 0.47 -17.92
N PRO A 280 -4.44 0.93 -19.06
CA PRO A 280 -4.30 0.24 -20.34
C PRO A 280 -2.85 0.22 -20.86
N ASP A 281 -1.98 1.07 -20.30
CA ASP A 281 -0.55 1.09 -20.56
C ASP A 281 0.18 -0.15 -19.99
N ALA A 282 -0.34 -0.75 -18.92
CA ALA A 282 0.26 -1.88 -18.21
C ALA A 282 -0.52 -3.19 -18.37
N PHE A 283 -1.82 -3.12 -18.63
CA PHE A 283 -2.72 -4.28 -18.62
C PHE A 283 -3.71 -4.28 -19.79
N GLU A 284 -3.89 -5.45 -20.40
CA GLU A 284 -4.91 -5.72 -21.42
C GLU A 284 -5.83 -6.84 -20.90
N ILE A 285 -7.12 -6.55 -20.72
CA ILE A 285 -8.11 -7.57 -20.38
C ILE A 285 -8.54 -8.29 -21.66
N VAL A 286 -8.15 -9.55 -21.81
CA VAL A 286 -8.45 -10.34 -23.02
C VAL A 286 -9.73 -11.17 -22.87
N LYS A 287 -10.11 -11.57 -21.64
CA LYS A 287 -11.34 -12.34 -21.38
C LYS A 287 -11.85 -12.14 -19.96
N VAL A 288 -13.16 -12.16 -19.79
CA VAL A 288 -13.84 -12.08 -18.48
C VAL A 288 -14.87 -13.20 -18.38
N ALA A 289 -14.64 -14.17 -17.51
CA ALA A 289 -15.57 -15.23 -17.24
C ALA A 289 -16.60 -14.81 -16.17
N VAL A 290 -17.88 -14.97 -16.47
CA VAL A 290 -18.98 -14.55 -15.60
C VAL A 290 -20.12 -15.59 -15.59
N ARG A 291 -20.87 -15.64 -14.49
CA ARG A 291 -22.09 -16.49 -14.44
C ARG A 291 -23.23 -15.94 -15.31
N THR A 292 -23.31 -14.62 -15.44
CA THR A 292 -24.43 -13.95 -16.13
C THR A 292 -23.89 -12.78 -16.98
N ILE A 293 -23.85 -12.98 -18.30
CA ILE A 293 -23.36 -11.97 -19.27
C ILE A 293 -24.14 -10.67 -19.17
N ARG A 294 -25.48 -10.73 -19.06
CA ARG A 294 -26.34 -9.55 -19.02
C ARG A 294 -25.98 -8.62 -17.85
N ARG A 295 -25.67 -9.18 -16.67
CA ARG A 295 -25.26 -8.40 -15.50
C ARG A 295 -23.88 -7.75 -15.72
N ALA A 296 -22.93 -8.46 -16.29
CA ALA A 296 -21.60 -7.93 -16.58
C ALA A 296 -21.65 -6.80 -17.62
N ALA A 297 -22.47 -6.96 -18.64
CA ALA A 297 -22.69 -5.92 -19.66
C ALA A 297 -23.31 -4.64 -19.05
N SER A 298 -24.20 -4.76 -18.07
CA SER A 298 -24.77 -3.59 -17.36
C SER A 298 -23.76 -2.84 -16.47
N GLU A 299 -22.63 -3.48 -16.13
CA GLU A 299 -21.48 -2.85 -15.44
C GLU A 299 -20.49 -2.19 -16.42
N GLY A 300 -20.79 -2.18 -17.72
CA GLY A 300 -19.98 -1.54 -18.76
C GLY A 300 -18.90 -2.44 -19.37
N VAL A 301 -18.90 -3.75 -19.09
CA VAL A 301 -17.92 -4.66 -19.69
C VAL A 301 -18.32 -4.97 -21.14
N PRO A 302 -17.41 -4.77 -22.13
CA PRO A 302 -17.68 -5.06 -23.53
C PRO A 302 -18.07 -6.52 -23.77
N ALA A 303 -19.11 -6.76 -24.58
CA ALA A 303 -19.66 -8.09 -24.79
C ALA A 303 -18.64 -9.09 -25.37
N TYR A 304 -17.71 -8.63 -26.21
CA TYR A 304 -16.69 -9.49 -26.83
C TYR A 304 -15.67 -10.06 -25.82
N LEU A 305 -15.52 -9.43 -24.66
CA LEU A 305 -14.70 -9.92 -23.56
C LEU A 305 -15.40 -11.01 -22.74
N LEU A 306 -16.74 -11.05 -22.75
CA LEU A 306 -17.53 -11.87 -21.84
C LEU A 306 -17.66 -13.32 -22.32
N THR A 307 -17.57 -14.24 -21.37
CA THR A 307 -17.89 -15.67 -21.55
C THR A 307 -18.52 -16.25 -20.29
N THR A 308 -19.33 -17.30 -20.45
CA THR A 308 -19.81 -18.12 -19.33
C THR A 308 -18.97 -19.38 -19.12
N ASP A 309 -18.05 -19.70 -20.04
CA ASP A 309 -17.10 -20.81 -19.92
C ASP A 309 -15.77 -20.30 -19.32
N ALA A 310 -15.60 -20.55 -18.03
CA ALA A 310 -14.40 -20.16 -17.31
C ALA A 310 -13.15 -20.93 -17.78
N ALA A 311 -13.29 -22.20 -18.16
CA ALA A 311 -12.18 -22.98 -18.70
C ALA A 311 -11.73 -22.46 -20.08
N ALA A 312 -12.68 -22.02 -20.93
CA ALA A 312 -12.34 -21.35 -22.18
C ALA A 312 -11.63 -20.01 -21.94
N ALA A 313 -12.00 -19.27 -20.88
CA ALA A 313 -11.29 -18.04 -20.51
C ALA A 313 -9.84 -18.33 -20.10
N VAL A 314 -9.58 -19.40 -19.34
CA VAL A 314 -8.21 -19.84 -18.99
C VAL A 314 -7.43 -20.21 -20.27
N ARG A 315 -8.02 -20.91 -21.23
CA ARG A 315 -7.35 -21.28 -22.51
C ARG A 315 -7.10 -20.12 -23.46
N THR A 316 -7.72 -18.96 -23.23
CA THR A 316 -7.44 -17.77 -24.05
C THR A 316 -5.95 -17.42 -23.91
N GLU A 317 -5.35 -16.93 -24.98
CA GLU A 317 -3.96 -16.47 -24.96
C GLU A 317 -3.83 -15.28 -24.02
N CYS A 318 -3.24 -15.52 -22.84
CA CYS A 318 -3.02 -14.52 -21.79
C CYS A 318 -1.77 -14.88 -20.99
N ASP A 319 -1.22 -13.87 -20.32
CA ASP A 319 -0.02 -14.02 -19.48
C ASP A 319 -0.38 -14.33 -18.03
N VAL A 320 -1.55 -13.84 -17.59
CA VAL A 320 -2.02 -13.95 -16.21
C VAL A 320 -3.50 -14.32 -16.15
N VAL A 321 -3.83 -15.23 -15.25
CA VAL A 321 -5.21 -15.53 -14.85
C VAL A 321 -5.46 -14.92 -13.49
N VAL A 322 -6.46 -14.05 -13.36
CA VAL A 322 -6.93 -13.50 -12.09
C VAL A 322 -8.17 -14.27 -11.66
N GLU A 323 -8.10 -14.98 -10.53
CA GLU A 323 -9.24 -15.75 -9.98
C GLU A 323 -9.91 -14.97 -8.85
N ALA A 324 -11.18 -14.64 -9.04
CA ALA A 324 -12.07 -13.96 -8.09
C ALA A 324 -13.48 -14.59 -8.09
N ILE A 325 -13.57 -15.91 -8.33
CA ILE A 325 -14.85 -16.65 -8.30
C ILE A 325 -15.24 -16.99 -6.86
N GLY A 326 -14.26 -17.41 -6.05
CA GLY A 326 -14.45 -17.92 -4.71
C GLY A 326 -14.93 -19.39 -4.67
N GLY A 327 -14.94 -19.97 -3.46
CA GLY A 327 -15.23 -21.38 -3.26
C GLY A 327 -14.07 -22.29 -3.69
N LEU A 328 -14.28 -23.62 -3.61
CA LEU A 328 -13.23 -24.58 -3.98
C LEU A 328 -13.32 -24.99 -5.45
N THR A 329 -14.50 -25.40 -5.88
CA THR A 329 -14.79 -25.87 -7.24
C THR A 329 -15.66 -24.83 -7.96
N PRO A 330 -15.34 -24.44 -9.20
CA PRO A 330 -14.26 -24.93 -10.04
C PRO A 330 -12.93 -24.14 -9.90
N ALA A 331 -12.77 -23.31 -8.86
CA ALA A 331 -11.62 -22.39 -8.75
C ALA A 331 -10.28 -23.14 -8.71
N ARG A 332 -10.19 -24.25 -7.94
CA ARG A 332 -8.97 -25.05 -7.86
C ARG A 332 -8.54 -25.57 -9.25
N GLU A 333 -9.45 -26.20 -9.95
CA GLU A 333 -9.20 -26.81 -11.26
C GLU A 333 -8.77 -25.78 -12.30
N LEU A 334 -9.36 -24.58 -12.25
CA LEU A 334 -9.01 -23.48 -13.14
C LEU A 334 -7.63 -22.89 -12.83
N ILE A 335 -7.27 -22.78 -11.54
CA ILE A 335 -5.93 -22.37 -11.11
C ILE A 335 -4.89 -23.39 -11.57
N GLU A 336 -5.12 -24.69 -11.32
CA GLU A 336 -4.22 -25.76 -11.77
C GLU A 336 -4.05 -25.76 -13.29
N GLN A 337 -5.15 -25.59 -14.05
CA GLN A 337 -5.09 -25.50 -15.50
C GLN A 337 -4.22 -24.32 -15.95
N ALA A 338 -4.42 -23.14 -15.36
CA ALA A 338 -3.64 -21.95 -15.70
C ALA A 338 -2.13 -22.15 -15.46
N LEU A 339 -1.77 -22.70 -14.28
CA LEU A 339 -0.38 -22.96 -13.92
C LEU A 339 0.28 -23.98 -14.86
N ARG A 340 -0.43 -25.10 -15.22
CA ARG A 340 0.06 -26.08 -16.18
C ARG A 340 0.22 -25.53 -17.61
N GLU A 341 -0.59 -24.53 -17.98
CA GLU A 341 -0.48 -23.84 -19.28
C GLU A 341 0.60 -22.74 -19.27
N GLY A 342 1.43 -22.63 -18.22
CA GLY A 342 2.51 -21.67 -18.12
C GLY A 342 2.04 -20.23 -17.91
N LYS A 343 0.89 -20.03 -17.25
CA LYS A 343 0.32 -18.71 -16.95
C LYS A 343 0.51 -18.37 -15.47
N HIS A 344 0.86 -17.13 -15.18
CA HIS A 344 0.83 -16.62 -13.81
C HIS A 344 -0.60 -16.64 -13.27
N VAL A 345 -0.74 -16.82 -11.96
CA VAL A 345 -2.05 -16.76 -11.29
C VAL A 345 -2.01 -15.76 -10.16
N VAL A 346 -3.05 -14.90 -10.11
CA VAL A 346 -3.33 -14.03 -8.96
C VAL A 346 -4.71 -14.37 -8.44
N THR A 347 -4.83 -14.71 -7.15
CA THR A 347 -6.11 -15.14 -6.56
C THR A 347 -6.42 -14.45 -5.23
N ALA A 348 -7.69 -14.13 -4.99
CA ALA A 348 -8.21 -13.70 -3.69
C ALA A 348 -8.84 -14.86 -2.89
N ASN A 349 -8.72 -16.10 -3.35
CA ASN A 349 -9.44 -17.26 -2.83
C ASN A 349 -8.71 -17.95 -1.68
N LYS A 350 -8.97 -17.49 -0.46
CA LYS A 350 -8.36 -18.06 0.74
C LYS A 350 -8.62 -19.56 0.91
N ALA A 351 -9.83 -20.04 0.54
CA ALA A 351 -10.20 -21.43 0.74
C ALA A 351 -9.35 -22.39 -0.10
N VAL A 352 -9.06 -22.02 -1.36
CA VAL A 352 -8.17 -22.78 -2.24
C VAL A 352 -6.74 -22.74 -1.71
N ILE A 353 -6.24 -21.54 -1.39
CA ILE A 353 -4.86 -21.37 -0.93
C ILE A 353 -4.63 -22.04 0.44
N ALA A 354 -5.59 -21.96 1.37
CA ALA A 354 -5.46 -22.64 2.65
C ALA A 354 -5.35 -24.16 2.51
N ARG A 355 -6.09 -24.77 1.57
CA ARG A 355 -6.15 -26.24 1.43
C ARG A 355 -5.11 -26.82 0.48
N PHE A 356 -4.84 -26.15 -0.62
CA PHE A 356 -4.04 -26.67 -1.73
C PHE A 356 -2.82 -25.80 -2.07
N GLY A 357 -2.51 -24.81 -1.24
CA GLY A 357 -1.48 -23.84 -1.55
C GLY A 357 -0.10 -24.47 -1.76
N GLU A 358 0.28 -25.50 -1.01
CA GLU A 358 1.57 -26.19 -1.19
C GLU A 358 1.65 -26.87 -2.56
N GLU A 359 0.62 -27.65 -2.92
CA GLU A 359 0.53 -28.32 -4.22
C GLU A 359 0.55 -27.32 -5.39
N LEU A 360 -0.19 -26.19 -5.23
CA LEU A 360 -0.28 -25.16 -6.26
C LEU A 360 1.02 -24.37 -6.38
N HIS A 361 1.76 -24.14 -5.29
CA HIS A 361 3.10 -23.54 -5.34
C HIS A 361 4.10 -24.42 -6.06
N ALA A 362 4.15 -25.72 -5.72
CA ALA A 362 5.02 -26.67 -6.41
C ALA A 362 4.70 -26.70 -7.91
N LEU A 363 3.41 -26.73 -8.28
CA LEU A 363 2.99 -26.69 -9.68
C LEU A 363 3.40 -25.39 -10.39
N ALA A 364 3.34 -24.24 -9.70
CA ALA A 364 3.78 -22.98 -10.25
C ALA A 364 5.30 -22.97 -10.51
N GLU A 365 6.09 -23.48 -9.56
CA GLU A 365 7.55 -23.60 -9.67
C GLU A 365 7.94 -24.55 -10.82
N GLU A 366 7.29 -25.71 -10.93
CA GLU A 366 7.52 -26.68 -12.02
C GLU A 366 7.31 -26.07 -13.41
N ASN A 367 6.35 -25.13 -13.54
CA ASN A 367 6.04 -24.48 -14.81
C ASN A 367 6.71 -23.10 -14.98
N GLY A 368 7.58 -22.68 -14.06
CA GLY A 368 8.30 -21.40 -14.14
C GLY A 368 7.40 -20.17 -14.04
N VAL A 369 6.24 -20.29 -13.39
CA VAL A 369 5.27 -19.21 -13.20
C VAL A 369 5.06 -18.86 -11.74
N ARG A 370 4.34 -17.77 -11.47
CA ARG A 370 4.08 -17.30 -10.11
C ARG A 370 2.62 -17.48 -9.72
N LEU A 371 2.40 -17.91 -8.49
CA LEU A 371 1.10 -17.89 -7.81
C LEU A 371 1.13 -16.83 -6.72
N LEU A 372 0.34 -15.77 -6.87
CA LEU A 372 0.24 -14.63 -5.96
C LEU A 372 -1.16 -14.60 -5.33
N TYR A 373 -1.23 -14.31 -4.02
CA TYR A 373 -2.48 -14.42 -3.28
C TYR A 373 -2.58 -13.46 -2.08
N SER A 374 -1.91 -12.31 -2.13
CA SER A 374 -1.93 -11.30 -1.07
C SER A 374 -3.34 -10.94 -0.61
N ALA A 375 -4.27 -10.85 -1.56
CA ALA A 375 -5.68 -10.57 -1.32
C ALA A 375 -6.43 -11.64 -0.52
N SER A 376 -5.89 -12.86 -0.37
CA SER A 376 -6.55 -13.97 0.34
C SER A 376 -6.54 -13.80 1.85
N VAL A 377 -5.62 -13.00 2.41
CA VAL A 377 -5.50 -12.76 3.86
C VAL A 377 -5.48 -11.27 4.16
N GLY A 378 -6.61 -10.76 4.67
CA GLY A 378 -6.65 -9.40 5.22
C GLY A 378 -6.85 -8.29 4.19
N GLY A 379 -7.33 -8.55 2.97
CA GLY A 379 -7.59 -7.51 1.98
C GLY A 379 -6.36 -6.63 1.72
N ALA A 380 -6.42 -5.34 2.08
CA ALA A 380 -5.29 -4.41 1.93
C ALA A 380 -4.27 -4.47 3.09
N VAL A 381 -4.47 -5.32 4.10
CA VAL A 381 -3.46 -5.54 5.15
C VAL A 381 -2.34 -6.38 4.56
N PRO A 382 -1.08 -5.92 4.51
CA PRO A 382 0.03 -6.67 3.94
C PRO A 382 0.52 -7.77 4.88
N ALA A 383 -0.40 -8.68 5.28
CA ALA A 383 -0.13 -9.69 6.29
C ALA A 383 0.81 -10.79 5.76
N ILE A 384 0.60 -11.24 4.52
CA ILE A 384 1.42 -12.26 3.87
C ILE A 384 2.84 -11.74 3.66
N GLU A 385 2.99 -10.51 3.17
CA GLU A 385 4.28 -9.87 2.96
C GLU A 385 5.02 -9.67 4.27
N ALA A 386 4.32 -9.22 5.32
CA ALA A 386 4.92 -8.99 6.63
C ALA A 386 5.47 -10.29 7.25
N VAL A 387 4.72 -11.39 7.18
CA VAL A 387 5.22 -12.68 7.71
C VAL A 387 6.33 -13.26 6.82
N ALA A 388 6.26 -13.08 5.50
CA ALA A 388 7.32 -13.50 4.58
C ALA A 388 8.62 -12.70 4.81
N LEU A 389 8.52 -11.39 5.03
CA LEU A 389 9.64 -10.54 5.38
C LEU A 389 10.26 -10.98 6.71
N ALA A 390 9.43 -11.14 7.75
CA ALA A 390 9.88 -11.59 9.06
C ALA A 390 10.58 -12.97 9.03
N ALA A 391 10.15 -13.87 8.15
CA ALA A 391 10.78 -15.17 7.96
C ALA A 391 12.15 -15.09 7.27
N ARG A 392 12.38 -14.10 6.40
CA ARG A 392 13.66 -13.90 5.68
C ARG A 392 14.72 -13.20 6.54
N GLU A 393 14.33 -12.35 7.47
CA GLU A 393 15.22 -11.68 8.41
C GLU A 393 15.75 -12.67 9.47
N GLY A 394 16.53 -13.66 9.02
CA GLY A 394 16.83 -14.95 9.63
C GLY A 394 17.54 -14.97 11.00
N ASP A 395 18.08 -13.84 11.49
CA ASP A 395 18.86 -13.83 12.74
C ASP A 395 17.99 -13.98 14.01
N THR A 396 16.70 -13.66 13.91
CA THR A 396 15.76 -13.74 15.04
C THR A 396 14.48 -14.48 14.65
N PRO A 397 14.30 -15.75 15.08
CA PRO A 397 13.14 -16.56 14.70
C PRO A 397 11.80 -15.95 15.14
N ILE A 398 10.77 -16.18 14.32
CA ILE A 398 9.40 -15.86 14.68
C ILE A 398 8.97 -16.75 15.85
N GLN A 399 8.53 -16.14 16.95
CA GLN A 399 8.00 -16.80 18.13
C GLN A 399 6.48 -17.00 18.02
N SER A 400 5.76 -15.95 17.61
CA SER A 400 4.31 -16.02 17.43
C SER A 400 3.80 -15.11 16.31
N ILE A 401 2.65 -15.52 15.74
CA ILE A 401 1.83 -14.69 14.86
C ILE A 401 0.45 -14.65 15.48
N GLU A 402 -0.05 -13.45 15.76
CA GLU A 402 -1.38 -13.23 16.32
C GLU A 402 -2.15 -12.25 15.44
N GLY A 403 -3.46 -12.49 15.25
CA GLY A 403 -4.25 -11.61 14.40
C GLY A 403 -5.72 -11.55 14.80
N VAL A 404 -6.27 -10.33 14.71
CA VAL A 404 -7.70 -10.07 14.63
C VAL A 404 -8.00 -9.88 13.15
N VAL A 405 -8.52 -10.93 12.50
CA VAL A 405 -8.55 -11.05 11.03
C VAL A 405 -9.95 -11.30 10.45
N ASN A 406 -11.01 -11.07 11.23
CA ASN A 406 -12.38 -11.24 10.80
C ASN A 406 -13.24 -10.03 11.18
N GLY A 407 -13.67 -9.24 10.18
CA GLY A 407 -14.45 -8.02 10.37
C GLY A 407 -15.86 -8.27 10.89
N THR A 408 -16.51 -9.35 10.46
CA THR A 408 -17.85 -9.76 10.93
C THR A 408 -17.84 -9.98 12.44
N CYS A 409 -16.87 -10.76 12.93
CA CYS A 409 -16.71 -10.99 14.37
C CYS A 409 -16.42 -9.70 15.13
N ASN A 410 -15.57 -8.81 14.61
CA ASN A 410 -15.28 -7.53 15.25
C ASN A 410 -16.55 -6.71 15.43
N PHE A 411 -17.34 -6.58 14.35
CA PHE A 411 -18.58 -5.83 14.38
C PHE A 411 -19.57 -6.40 15.41
N ILE A 412 -19.78 -7.72 15.40
CA ILE A 412 -20.70 -8.38 16.34
C ILE A 412 -20.23 -8.18 17.78
N LEU A 413 -18.95 -8.38 18.07
CA LEU A 413 -18.40 -8.18 19.42
C LEU A 413 -18.51 -6.73 19.91
N ASP A 414 -18.39 -5.74 19.01
CA ASP A 414 -18.64 -4.34 19.37
C ASP A 414 -20.13 -4.08 19.68
N ARG A 415 -21.08 -4.70 18.97
CA ARG A 415 -22.52 -4.61 19.31
C ARG A 415 -22.84 -5.30 20.63
N LEU A 416 -22.26 -6.48 20.90
CA LEU A 416 -22.40 -7.14 22.20
C LEU A 416 -21.86 -6.25 23.34
N ALA A 417 -20.77 -5.52 23.09
CA ALA A 417 -20.21 -4.57 24.06
C ALA A 417 -21.16 -3.38 24.35
N GLU A 418 -22.04 -3.03 23.40
CA GLU A 418 -23.08 -2.02 23.58
C GLU A 418 -24.35 -2.58 24.24
N GLY A 419 -24.37 -3.86 24.61
CA GLY A 419 -25.50 -4.53 25.27
C GLY A 419 -26.56 -5.09 24.30
N VAL A 420 -26.27 -5.14 22.99
CA VAL A 420 -27.15 -5.74 21.99
C VAL A 420 -27.10 -7.27 22.12
N ALA A 421 -28.24 -7.95 21.98
CA ALA A 421 -28.30 -9.42 21.99
C ALA A 421 -27.60 -10.01 20.75
N LEU A 422 -27.08 -11.26 20.87
CA LEU A 422 -26.30 -11.89 19.81
C LEU A 422 -27.06 -12.00 18.47
N GLU A 423 -28.31 -12.49 18.52
CA GLU A 423 -29.14 -12.67 17.33
C GLU A 423 -29.45 -11.31 16.65
N GLU A 424 -29.66 -10.27 17.45
CA GLU A 424 -29.88 -8.92 16.95
C GLU A 424 -28.60 -8.33 16.36
N ALA A 425 -27.43 -8.52 17.01
CA ALA A 425 -26.13 -8.09 16.50
C ALA A 425 -25.80 -8.73 15.15
N VAL A 426 -26.11 -10.02 14.96
CA VAL A 426 -25.99 -10.73 13.68
C VAL A 426 -26.92 -10.13 12.63
N THR A 427 -28.19 -9.87 12.98
CA THR A 427 -29.17 -9.24 12.06
C THR A 427 -28.72 -7.86 11.61
N ILE A 428 -28.19 -7.05 12.53
CA ILE A 428 -27.63 -5.72 12.21
C ILE A 428 -26.42 -5.86 11.30
N ALA A 429 -25.52 -6.82 11.57
CA ALA A 429 -24.35 -7.08 10.73
C ALA A 429 -24.74 -7.44 9.29
N GLN A 430 -25.75 -8.28 9.11
CA GLN A 430 -26.30 -8.62 7.79
C GLN A 430 -26.92 -7.41 7.08
N ALA A 431 -27.72 -6.62 7.79
CA ALA A 431 -28.36 -5.43 7.23
C ALA A 431 -27.35 -4.37 6.79
N GLN A 432 -26.21 -4.25 7.48
CA GLN A 432 -25.13 -3.32 7.17
C GLN A 432 -24.06 -3.88 6.22
N GLY A 433 -24.19 -5.16 5.80
CA GLY A 433 -23.27 -5.79 4.85
C GLY A 433 -21.96 -6.28 5.47
N PHE A 434 -21.85 -6.35 6.80
CA PHE A 434 -20.73 -6.96 7.51
C PHE A 434 -20.80 -8.49 7.55
N ALA A 435 -22.00 -9.06 7.44
CA ALA A 435 -22.23 -10.50 7.43
C ALA A 435 -23.05 -10.91 6.20
N GLU A 436 -22.76 -12.09 5.68
CA GLU A 436 -23.55 -12.75 4.63
C GLU A 436 -24.85 -13.33 5.23
N ALA A 437 -25.73 -13.87 4.36
CA ALA A 437 -26.97 -14.52 4.79
C ALA A 437 -26.72 -15.71 5.74
N ASP A 438 -25.64 -16.44 5.54
CA ASP A 438 -25.14 -17.46 6.47
C ASP A 438 -23.77 -17.07 7.00
N PRO A 439 -23.66 -16.46 8.20
CA PRO A 439 -22.42 -16.02 8.80
C PRO A 439 -21.70 -17.13 9.59
N SER A 440 -22.11 -18.38 9.49
CA SER A 440 -21.62 -19.49 10.32
C SER A 440 -20.11 -19.67 10.23
N VAL A 441 -19.51 -19.49 9.04
CA VAL A 441 -18.06 -19.61 8.79
C VAL A 441 -17.27 -18.54 9.53
N ASP A 442 -17.82 -17.32 9.66
CA ASP A 442 -17.22 -16.25 10.44
C ASP A 442 -17.36 -16.54 11.94
N LEU A 443 -18.60 -16.80 12.39
CA LEU A 443 -18.94 -16.97 13.80
C LEU A 443 -18.23 -18.18 14.43
N ASN A 444 -18.06 -19.29 13.72
CA ASN A 444 -17.39 -20.47 14.24
C ASN A 444 -15.86 -20.40 14.17
N GLY A 445 -15.29 -19.30 13.65
CA GLY A 445 -13.85 -19.06 13.55
C GLY A 445 -13.16 -19.75 12.37
N SER A 446 -13.89 -20.38 11.44
CA SER A 446 -13.30 -21.07 10.28
C SER A 446 -12.58 -20.12 9.33
N ASP A 447 -13.15 -18.93 9.06
CA ASP A 447 -12.52 -17.89 8.25
C ASP A 447 -11.15 -17.48 8.84
N ALA A 448 -11.10 -17.22 10.14
CA ALA A 448 -9.86 -16.84 10.81
C ALA A 448 -8.82 -17.99 10.85
N ALA A 449 -9.28 -19.23 10.95
CA ALA A 449 -8.41 -20.41 10.92
C ALA A 449 -7.79 -20.64 9.52
N GLU A 450 -8.56 -20.48 8.44
CA GLU A 450 -8.03 -20.54 7.06
C GLU A 450 -6.93 -19.48 6.84
N LYS A 451 -7.17 -18.25 7.30
CA LYS A 451 -6.17 -17.17 7.22
C LYS A 451 -4.92 -17.48 8.04
N LEU A 452 -5.09 -17.96 9.27
CA LEU A 452 -3.98 -18.37 10.15
C LEU A 452 -3.13 -19.47 9.51
N ARG A 453 -3.77 -20.48 8.89
CA ARG A 453 -3.07 -21.56 8.18
C ARG A 453 -2.17 -21.01 7.07
N ILE A 454 -2.68 -20.08 6.25
CA ILE A 454 -1.90 -19.44 5.19
C ILE A 454 -0.70 -18.68 5.77
N LEU A 455 -0.92 -17.86 6.80
CA LEU A 455 0.15 -17.10 7.46
C LEU A 455 1.20 -18.01 8.08
N THR A 456 0.77 -19.11 8.74
CA THR A 456 1.69 -20.08 9.37
C THR A 456 2.57 -20.77 8.33
N ARG A 457 1.97 -21.22 7.21
CA ARG A 457 2.73 -21.85 6.13
C ARG A 457 3.73 -20.89 5.52
N THR A 458 3.31 -19.65 5.25
CA THR A 458 4.19 -18.61 4.67
C THR A 458 5.34 -18.25 5.60
N ALA A 459 5.08 -18.15 6.91
CA ALA A 459 6.07 -17.70 7.89
C ALA A 459 7.00 -18.79 8.38
N LEU A 460 6.47 -20.01 8.60
CA LEU A 460 7.16 -21.07 9.31
C LEU A 460 7.43 -22.31 8.44
N GLY A 461 6.92 -22.35 7.21
CA GLY A 461 6.97 -23.53 6.35
C GLY A 461 6.17 -24.72 6.90
N VAL A 462 5.26 -24.49 7.85
CA VAL A 462 4.46 -25.54 8.50
C VAL A 462 3.04 -25.49 7.96
N ASP A 463 2.59 -26.57 7.33
CA ASP A 463 1.20 -26.71 6.93
C ASP A 463 0.39 -27.34 8.07
N LEU A 464 -0.50 -26.54 8.65
CA LEU A 464 -1.38 -27.00 9.74
C LEU A 464 -2.57 -27.75 9.13
N PRO A 465 -2.89 -28.97 9.58
CA PRO A 465 -4.11 -29.65 9.16
C PRO A 465 -5.34 -28.85 9.64
N THR A 466 -6.47 -29.00 8.95
CA THR A 466 -7.69 -28.23 9.24
C THR A 466 -8.21 -28.49 10.68
N ASP A 467 -8.01 -29.68 11.21
CA ASP A 467 -8.34 -30.11 12.58
C ASP A 467 -7.22 -29.83 13.58
N GLY A 468 -6.04 -29.41 13.12
CA GLY A 468 -4.89 -29.02 13.96
C GLY A 468 -4.99 -27.64 14.58
N ILE A 469 -6.02 -26.85 14.23
CA ILE A 469 -6.28 -25.53 14.81
C ILE A 469 -7.44 -25.66 15.80
N LEU A 470 -7.15 -25.47 17.10
CA LEU A 470 -8.18 -25.44 18.13
C LEU A 470 -9.07 -24.20 17.93
N ARG A 471 -10.38 -24.43 17.72
CA ARG A 471 -11.31 -23.33 17.42
C ARG A 471 -12.42 -23.24 18.44
N ARG A 472 -12.65 -22.02 18.91
CA ARG A 472 -13.85 -21.58 19.59
C ARG A 472 -14.31 -20.26 18.96
N GLY A 473 -15.50 -20.23 18.41
CA GLY A 473 -16.08 -19.03 17.80
C GLY A 473 -16.88 -18.19 18.79
N ILE A 474 -17.75 -17.33 18.26
CA ILE A 474 -18.77 -16.61 19.01
C ILE A 474 -19.91 -17.58 19.29
N ASP A 475 -20.23 -17.79 20.56
CA ASP A 475 -21.23 -18.72 21.06
C ASP A 475 -22.18 -18.05 22.07
N ALA A 476 -23.12 -18.80 22.63
CA ALA A 476 -24.09 -18.31 23.61
C ALA A 476 -23.45 -17.78 24.92
N GLN A 477 -22.20 -18.13 25.23
CA GLN A 477 -21.48 -17.65 26.40
C GLN A 477 -20.71 -16.34 26.13
N THR A 478 -20.48 -16.01 24.87
CA THR A 478 -19.69 -14.85 24.46
C THR A 478 -20.29 -13.52 24.95
N PRO A 479 -21.61 -13.27 24.94
CA PRO A 479 -22.19 -12.03 25.49
C PRO A 479 -21.82 -11.80 26.95
N ALA A 480 -21.89 -12.82 27.81
CA ALA A 480 -21.52 -12.71 29.21
C ALA A 480 -20.02 -12.38 29.36
N LEU A 481 -19.15 -13.08 28.62
CA LEU A 481 -17.71 -12.82 28.60
C LEU A 481 -17.40 -11.37 28.18
N VAL A 482 -18.15 -10.83 27.22
CA VAL A 482 -17.96 -9.42 26.76
C VAL A 482 -18.35 -8.45 27.87
N GLN A 483 -19.45 -8.65 28.58
CA GLN A 483 -19.89 -7.78 29.65
C GLN A 483 -18.94 -7.83 30.86
N GLU A 484 -18.43 -9.02 31.23
CA GLU A 484 -17.43 -9.18 32.28
C GLU A 484 -16.12 -8.44 31.90
N ALA A 485 -15.65 -8.60 30.68
CA ALA A 485 -14.45 -7.91 30.20
C ALA A 485 -14.61 -6.37 30.23
N LEU A 486 -15.80 -5.86 29.88
CA LEU A 486 -16.08 -4.42 29.93
C LEU A 486 -16.05 -3.86 31.34
N ALA A 487 -16.55 -4.60 32.34
CA ALA A 487 -16.50 -4.19 33.73
C ALA A 487 -15.05 -3.96 34.22
N ASP A 488 -14.10 -4.70 33.66
CA ASP A 488 -12.66 -4.59 33.92
C ASP A 488 -11.91 -3.62 32.96
N ASN A 489 -12.63 -2.80 32.19
CA ASN A 489 -12.05 -1.93 31.14
C ASN A 489 -11.24 -2.70 30.08
N LYS A 490 -11.66 -3.93 29.76
CA LYS A 490 -11.07 -4.79 28.73
C LYS A 490 -12.00 -4.95 27.54
N ARG A 491 -11.54 -5.62 26.50
CA ARG A 491 -12.31 -5.92 25.29
C ARG A 491 -12.16 -7.40 24.92
N VAL A 492 -13.19 -7.95 24.30
CA VAL A 492 -13.12 -9.30 23.71
C VAL A 492 -12.89 -9.19 22.21
N ARG A 493 -11.96 -9.99 21.69
CA ARG A 493 -11.73 -10.15 20.24
C ARG A 493 -11.54 -11.63 19.91
N ILE A 494 -11.97 -12.06 18.72
CA ILE A 494 -11.55 -13.35 18.17
C ILE A 494 -10.10 -13.20 17.71
N VAL A 495 -9.20 -13.91 18.36
CA VAL A 495 -7.77 -13.90 18.05
C VAL A 495 -7.38 -15.23 17.43
N ALA A 496 -6.87 -15.16 16.19
CA ALA A 496 -6.17 -16.24 15.55
C ALA A 496 -4.71 -16.18 15.96
N ARG A 497 -4.16 -17.25 16.52
CA ARG A 497 -2.82 -17.28 17.10
C ARG A 497 -2.09 -18.55 16.76
N VAL A 498 -0.81 -18.43 16.35
CA VAL A 498 0.15 -19.53 16.31
C VAL A 498 1.38 -19.17 17.14
N VAL A 499 1.88 -20.14 17.89
CA VAL A 499 3.06 -19.99 18.75
C VAL A 499 3.98 -21.19 18.55
N ARG A 500 5.29 -20.92 18.53
CA ARG A 500 6.33 -21.94 18.62
C ARG A 500 6.74 -22.09 20.09
N ASP A 501 6.56 -23.29 20.63
CA ASP A 501 6.92 -23.62 22.00
C ASP A 501 7.64 -24.97 22.04
N GLY A 502 8.90 -24.99 22.48
CA GLY A 502 9.71 -26.21 22.63
C GLY A 502 9.80 -27.10 21.38
N GLY A 503 9.67 -26.53 20.17
CA GLY A 503 9.65 -27.26 18.90
C GLY A 503 8.24 -27.65 18.42
N ALA A 504 7.21 -27.46 19.24
CA ALA A 504 5.81 -27.64 18.85
C ALA A 504 5.25 -26.35 18.23
N THR A 505 4.29 -26.50 17.31
CA THR A 505 3.51 -25.40 16.75
C THR A 505 2.08 -25.53 17.27
N ILE A 506 1.64 -24.58 18.10
CA ILE A 506 0.30 -24.55 18.70
C ILE A 506 -0.50 -23.46 18.01
N ALA A 507 -1.66 -23.81 17.45
CA ALA A 507 -2.52 -22.87 16.76
C ALA A 507 -3.94 -22.86 17.37
N THR A 508 -4.45 -21.65 17.64
CA THR A 508 -5.78 -21.43 18.22
C THR A 508 -6.51 -20.30 17.51
N VAL A 509 -7.84 -20.38 17.49
CA VAL A 509 -8.76 -19.30 17.13
C VAL A 509 -9.84 -19.23 18.20
N GLU A 510 -9.84 -18.19 19.02
CA GLU A 510 -10.74 -18.13 20.17
C GLU A 510 -11.07 -16.68 20.60
N PRO A 511 -12.20 -16.47 21.31
CA PRO A 511 -12.46 -15.22 22.02
C PRO A 511 -11.42 -15.02 23.13
N ARG A 512 -10.70 -13.92 23.09
CA ARG A 512 -9.73 -13.53 24.13
C ARG A 512 -10.09 -12.19 24.75
N VAL A 513 -9.97 -12.12 26.08
CA VAL A 513 -10.07 -10.88 26.85
C VAL A 513 -8.76 -10.13 26.72
N ILE A 514 -8.81 -8.88 26.29
CA ILE A 514 -7.66 -8.07 25.89
C ILE A 514 -7.71 -6.74 26.63
N ASP A 515 -6.57 -6.27 27.15
CA ASP A 515 -6.46 -4.97 27.79
C ASP A 515 -6.78 -3.84 26.81
N ALA A 516 -7.43 -2.78 27.27
CA ALA A 516 -7.85 -1.66 26.42
C ALA A 516 -6.67 -0.95 25.71
N SER A 517 -5.46 -1.03 26.28
CA SER A 517 -4.22 -0.49 25.70
C SER A 517 -3.61 -1.38 24.62
N HIS A 518 -4.01 -2.65 24.52
CA HIS A 518 -3.47 -3.56 23.51
C HIS A 518 -3.93 -3.18 22.10
N PRO A 519 -3.09 -3.26 21.07
CA PRO A 519 -3.45 -2.91 19.69
C PRO A 519 -4.72 -3.59 19.16
N PHE A 520 -5.00 -4.83 19.56
CA PHE A 520 -6.20 -5.55 19.14
C PHE A 520 -7.50 -4.97 19.69
N ALA A 521 -7.49 -4.32 20.87
CA ALA A 521 -8.67 -3.70 21.45
C ALA A 521 -9.25 -2.58 20.55
N GLN A 522 -8.40 -1.93 19.76
CA GLN A 522 -8.76 -0.87 18.83
C GLN A 522 -9.14 -1.36 17.43
N THR A 523 -9.03 -2.67 17.16
CA THR A 523 -9.38 -3.24 15.86
C THR A 523 -10.89 -3.44 15.78
N ARG A 524 -11.56 -2.67 14.94
CA ARG A 524 -13.05 -2.59 14.84
C ARG A 524 -13.51 -2.75 13.40
N ASN A 525 -14.78 -3.11 13.23
CA ASN A 525 -15.47 -3.23 11.94
C ASN A 525 -14.68 -4.09 10.95
N GLU A 526 -14.55 -3.63 9.70
CA GLU A 526 -13.79 -4.31 8.64
C GLU A 526 -12.26 -4.29 8.83
N HIS A 527 -11.74 -3.64 9.87
CA HIS A 527 -10.31 -3.58 10.11
C HIS A 527 -9.75 -4.91 10.61
N ASN A 528 -8.60 -5.27 10.11
CA ASN A 528 -7.78 -6.38 10.54
C ASN A 528 -6.44 -5.88 11.07
N ARG A 529 -5.85 -6.67 11.96
CA ARG A 529 -4.53 -6.40 12.53
C ARG A 529 -3.79 -7.68 12.77
N VAL A 530 -2.52 -7.73 12.39
CA VAL A 530 -1.63 -8.88 12.62
C VAL A 530 -0.39 -8.38 13.36
N VAL A 531 0.02 -9.10 14.40
CA VAL A 531 1.21 -8.88 15.20
C VAL A 531 2.11 -10.10 15.02
N ILE A 532 3.35 -9.86 14.66
CA ILE A 532 4.39 -10.87 14.51
C ILE A 532 5.43 -10.59 15.59
N ALA A 533 5.59 -11.50 16.54
CA ALA A 533 6.58 -11.38 17.61
C ALA A 533 7.75 -12.32 17.35
N ARG A 534 8.95 -11.84 17.65
CA ARG A 534 10.20 -12.57 17.52
C ARG A 534 10.75 -12.96 18.89
N THR A 535 11.71 -13.88 18.90
CA THR A 535 12.33 -14.41 20.14
C THR A 535 13.14 -13.39 20.91
N ASP A 536 13.56 -12.29 20.30
CA ASP A 536 14.23 -11.15 20.96
C ASP A 536 13.26 -10.14 21.60
N GLY A 537 11.96 -10.38 21.49
CA GLY A 537 10.90 -9.49 21.97
C GLY A 537 10.50 -8.39 21.00
N SER A 538 11.15 -8.28 19.84
CA SER A 538 10.73 -7.34 18.81
C SER A 538 9.40 -7.74 18.19
N GLN A 539 8.62 -6.74 17.74
CA GLN A 539 7.31 -6.96 17.14
C GLN A 539 7.16 -6.14 15.86
N SER A 540 6.54 -6.77 14.86
CA SER A 540 6.06 -6.11 13.65
C SER A 540 4.53 -6.10 13.65
N ILE A 541 3.91 -4.95 13.40
CA ILE A 541 2.45 -4.80 13.42
C ILE A 541 2.00 -4.26 12.06
N VAL A 542 1.08 -4.98 11.42
CA VAL A 542 0.40 -4.53 10.21
C VAL A 542 -1.10 -4.46 10.42
N HIS A 543 -1.76 -3.47 9.84
CA HIS A 543 -3.20 -3.28 9.97
C HIS A 543 -3.79 -2.51 8.79
N GLY A 544 -5.10 -2.59 8.61
CA GLY A 544 -5.85 -1.92 7.55
C GLY A 544 -7.25 -2.51 7.39
N LYS A 545 -7.94 -2.18 6.29
CA LYS A 545 -9.23 -2.81 6.00
C LYS A 545 -9.03 -4.22 5.46
N GLY A 546 -9.58 -5.19 6.19
CA GLY A 546 -9.39 -6.63 5.95
C GLY A 546 -10.31 -7.22 4.89
N ALA A 547 -11.32 -6.49 4.43
CA ALA A 547 -12.31 -6.94 3.47
C ALA A 547 -12.93 -5.76 2.72
N GLY A 548 -13.72 -6.08 1.69
CA GLY A 548 -14.42 -5.10 0.87
C GLY A 548 -13.90 -5.06 -0.57
N ARG A 549 -14.71 -4.45 -1.46
CA ARG A 549 -14.39 -4.38 -2.89
C ARG A 549 -13.00 -3.81 -3.14
N TRP A 550 -12.76 -2.59 -2.66
CA TRP A 550 -11.54 -1.86 -2.98
C TRP A 550 -10.31 -2.39 -2.26
N PRO A 551 -10.33 -2.65 -0.94
CA PRO A 551 -9.15 -3.20 -0.26
C PRO A 551 -8.64 -4.52 -0.86
N THR A 552 -9.57 -5.41 -1.21
CA THR A 552 -9.22 -6.70 -1.82
C THR A 552 -8.76 -6.53 -3.28
N ALA A 553 -9.43 -5.65 -4.05
CA ALA A 553 -9.03 -5.37 -5.44
C ALA A 553 -7.65 -4.70 -5.52
N GLU A 554 -7.33 -3.81 -4.58
CA GLU A 554 -6.01 -3.17 -4.50
C GLU A 554 -4.89 -4.19 -4.21
N ALA A 555 -5.13 -5.17 -3.35
CA ALA A 555 -4.16 -6.23 -3.11
C ALA A 555 -3.92 -7.09 -4.36
N VAL A 556 -5.00 -7.49 -5.08
CA VAL A 556 -4.88 -8.18 -6.37
C VAL A 556 -4.12 -7.33 -7.38
N PHE A 557 -4.45 -6.04 -7.47
CA PHE A 557 -3.80 -5.12 -8.40
C PHE A 557 -2.32 -4.92 -8.07
N ALA A 558 -1.97 -4.84 -6.79
CA ALA A 558 -0.58 -4.77 -6.34
C ALA A 558 0.21 -6.04 -6.71
N ASP A 559 -0.39 -7.23 -6.58
CA ASP A 559 0.22 -8.48 -7.04
C ASP A 559 0.46 -8.48 -8.56
N LEU A 560 -0.47 -7.94 -9.34
CA LEU A 560 -0.31 -7.78 -10.80
C LEU A 560 0.81 -6.80 -11.15
N LEU A 561 0.90 -5.69 -10.43
CA LEU A 561 2.01 -4.74 -10.61
C LEU A 561 3.37 -5.36 -10.26
N ASP A 562 3.44 -6.26 -9.29
CA ASP A 562 4.68 -6.99 -8.96
C ASP A 562 5.08 -8.00 -10.06
N LEU A 563 4.16 -8.45 -10.91
CA LEU A 563 4.47 -9.23 -12.11
C LEU A 563 5.09 -8.35 -13.21
N THR A 564 4.63 -7.10 -13.37
CA THR A 564 5.15 -6.21 -14.43
C THR A 564 6.52 -5.64 -14.11
N ARG A 565 6.85 -5.49 -12.82
CA ARG A 565 8.02 -4.70 -12.38
C ARG A 565 9.20 -5.53 -11.90
N GLY A 566 9.00 -6.82 -11.66
CA GLY A 566 9.95 -7.61 -10.89
C GLY A 566 10.09 -7.12 -9.43
N PRO A 567 10.87 -7.79 -8.60
CA PRO A 567 11.14 -7.32 -7.25
C PRO A 567 11.86 -5.97 -7.30
N LEU A 568 11.48 -5.01 -6.43
CA LEU A 568 12.28 -3.79 -6.21
C LEU A 568 13.64 -4.21 -5.66
N ALA A 569 14.70 -3.66 -6.19
CA ALA A 569 16.01 -3.74 -5.54
C ALA A 569 15.90 -3.17 -4.13
N THR A 570 16.32 -3.90 -3.12
CA THR A 570 16.49 -3.37 -1.77
C THR A 570 17.66 -2.40 -1.75
N ILE A 571 17.77 -1.55 -0.73
CA ILE A 571 18.97 -0.67 -0.58
C ILE A 571 20.22 -1.53 -0.52
N THR A 572 20.13 -2.72 0.10
CA THR A 572 21.20 -3.71 0.15
C THR A 572 21.57 -4.24 -1.24
N ASP A 573 20.57 -4.51 -2.10
CA ASP A 573 20.82 -4.95 -3.48
C ASP A 573 21.51 -3.86 -4.31
N LEU A 574 21.18 -2.59 -4.10
CA LEU A 574 21.83 -1.46 -4.78
C LEU A 574 23.26 -1.21 -4.23
N GLU A 575 23.49 -1.42 -2.94
CA GLU A 575 24.81 -1.36 -2.31
C GLU A 575 25.67 -2.56 -2.71
N GLU A 576 25.11 -3.78 -2.77
CA GLU A 576 25.81 -4.99 -3.22
C GLU A 576 26.13 -4.96 -4.72
N GLU A 577 25.21 -4.49 -5.58
CA GLU A 577 25.51 -4.25 -6.99
C GLU A 577 26.59 -3.17 -7.19
N ALA A 578 26.59 -2.12 -6.39
CA ALA A 578 27.64 -1.10 -6.41
C ALA A 578 28.99 -1.63 -5.93
N LEU A 579 29.00 -2.59 -5.00
CA LEU A 579 30.21 -3.28 -4.51
C LEU A 579 30.71 -4.37 -5.47
N ALA A 580 29.82 -5.05 -6.20
CA ALA A 580 30.17 -6.08 -7.17
C ALA A 580 30.82 -5.53 -8.47
N VAL A 581 30.72 -4.22 -8.70
CA VAL A 581 31.30 -3.51 -9.86
C VAL A 581 32.68 -2.90 -9.52
N LYS A 582 33.14 -3.03 -8.27
CA LYS A 582 34.53 -2.72 -7.84
C LYS A 582 35.40 -3.95 -7.89
#